data_8e7d9ccbd405d79afbdcd34b8cc27a6f
#
_entry.id   8e7d9ccbd405d79afbdcd34b8cc27a6f
#
_cell.length_a   1.000
_cell.length_b   1.000
_cell.length_c   1.000
_cell.angle_alpha   90.00
_cell.angle_beta   90.00
_cell.angle_gamma   90.00
#
_symmetry.space_group_name_H-M   'P 1'
#
loop_
_entity.id
_entity.type
_entity.pdbx_description
1 polymer ?
#
loop_
_entity_poly.entity_id
_entity_poly.type
_entity_poly.pdbx_seq_one_letter_code
_entity_poly.pdbx_strand_id
1 'polypeptide(L)'
;LRQADYLSPKYHVVIANPPYMGNRSMAGRLQAFAKDSYPNSKSDLFAMFIERNLDLANKRGSVAMITMQSWMFLSSFESLRTEMLHKSSIVSMAHLGARAFDSIGGEVVSTTAFVITTSRDTKFKGSFLRLTDGRSEAEKDTNLKERRSNPFLASTEDFKKIPGNPIAYWVSDTVRNTFTHAPQFGEIAKPRQGLATGCNDIFLRAWHEVSLKEIGLGLASRDEAAETGLKWFPYNKGGEWSKWYGNCDYVVDWEDDGIRIRNFKDENG
;
A
#
# COMPACT_ATOMS: atom_id res chain seq x y z
N LEU A 1 34.71 -10.47 13.57
CA LEU A 1 34.76 -11.93 13.61
C LEU A 1 33.57 -12.52 14.41
N ARG A 2 33.30 -12.09 15.67
CA ARG A 2 32.19 -12.63 16.47
C ARG A 2 30.80 -12.49 15.82
N GLN A 3 30.55 -11.40 15.09
CA GLN A 3 29.25 -11.22 14.39
C GLN A 3 29.07 -12.23 13.26
N ALA A 4 30.13 -12.57 12.53
CA ALA A 4 30.09 -13.57 11.48
C ALA A 4 29.72 -14.95 12.04
N ASP A 5 30.22 -15.28 13.23
CA ASP A 5 29.93 -16.56 13.90
C ASP A 5 28.45 -16.74 14.23
N TYR A 6 27.72 -15.63 14.47
CA TYR A 6 26.28 -15.64 14.74
C TYR A 6 25.40 -15.45 13.48
N LEU A 7 25.93 -14.84 12.43
CA LEU A 7 25.17 -14.53 11.22
C LEU A 7 25.35 -15.55 10.09
N SER A 8 26.28 -16.50 10.23
CA SER A 8 26.53 -17.59 9.28
C SER A 8 25.69 -18.84 9.52
N PRO A 9 25.46 -19.30 10.77
CA PRO A 9 24.67 -20.51 11.02
C PRO A 9 23.19 -20.29 10.70
N LYS A 10 22.47 -21.40 10.57
CA LYS A 10 21.01 -21.44 10.47
C LYS A 10 20.42 -21.82 11.83
N TYR A 11 19.25 -21.26 12.12
CA TYR A 11 18.59 -21.40 13.42
C TYR A 11 17.22 -22.07 13.29
N HIS A 12 16.80 -22.80 14.32
CA HIS A 12 15.45 -23.38 14.37
C HIS A 12 14.40 -22.31 14.63
N VAL A 13 14.77 -21.26 15.37
CA VAL A 13 13.90 -20.12 15.68
C VAL A 13 14.70 -18.84 15.55
N VAL A 14 14.13 -17.88 14.80
CA VAL A 14 14.67 -16.52 14.67
C VAL A 14 13.59 -15.54 15.14
N ILE A 15 13.95 -14.69 16.11
CA ILE A 15 13.02 -13.69 16.67
C ILE A 15 13.62 -12.31 16.48
N ALA A 16 12.83 -11.35 15.98
CA ALA A 16 13.31 -9.99 15.79
C ALA A 16 12.20 -8.93 15.93
N ASN A 17 12.59 -7.79 16.47
CA ASN A 17 11.88 -6.52 16.38
C ASN A 17 12.81 -5.54 15.66
N PRO A 18 12.76 -5.47 14.33
CA PRO A 18 13.69 -4.67 13.55
C PRO A 18 13.35 -3.18 13.64
N PRO A 19 14.33 -2.29 13.36
CA PRO A 19 14.06 -0.88 13.24
C PRO A 19 13.17 -0.59 12.02
N TYR A 20 12.31 0.44 12.12
CA TYR A 20 11.47 0.95 11.04
C TYR A 20 12.14 2.15 10.40
N MET A 21 12.60 1.98 9.17
CA MET A 21 13.31 3.03 8.43
C MET A 21 12.99 2.89 6.95
N GLY A 22 12.10 3.75 6.47
CA GLY A 22 11.76 3.83 5.05
C GLY A 22 12.95 4.24 4.19
N ASN A 23 12.99 3.83 2.95
CA ASN A 23 14.10 4.04 2.02
C ASN A 23 14.57 5.51 1.94
N ARG A 24 13.65 6.48 2.00
CA ARG A 24 13.97 7.91 1.96
C ARG A 24 14.81 8.39 3.15
N SER A 25 14.73 7.71 4.28
CA SER A 25 15.48 8.02 5.50
C SER A 25 16.80 7.26 5.61
N MET A 26 17.07 6.35 4.69
CA MET A 26 18.33 5.59 4.66
C MET A 26 19.47 6.45 4.10
N ALA A 27 20.65 6.34 4.68
CA ALA A 27 21.88 6.92 4.09
C ALA A 27 22.18 6.28 2.72
N GLY A 28 22.79 7.02 1.80
CA GLY A 28 23.01 6.59 0.41
C GLY A 28 23.69 5.22 0.28
N ARG A 29 24.65 4.89 1.15
CA ARG A 29 25.32 3.56 1.16
C ARG A 29 24.33 2.43 1.52
N LEU A 30 23.44 2.68 2.48
CA LEU A 30 22.40 1.70 2.85
C LEU A 30 21.35 1.55 1.76
N GLN A 31 20.96 2.66 1.09
CA GLN A 31 20.07 2.61 -0.07
C GLN A 31 20.63 1.78 -1.22
N ALA A 32 21.93 1.95 -1.53
CA ALA A 32 22.60 1.17 -2.56
C ALA A 32 22.61 -0.32 -2.20
N PHE A 33 22.99 -0.65 -0.96
CA PHE A 33 22.96 -2.02 -0.45
C PHE A 33 21.54 -2.64 -0.49
N ALA A 34 20.51 -1.87 -0.09
CA ALA A 34 19.13 -2.32 -0.17
C ALA A 34 18.69 -2.64 -1.60
N LYS A 35 19.04 -1.81 -2.57
CA LYS A 35 18.73 -2.03 -3.99
C LYS A 35 19.42 -3.27 -4.56
N ASP A 36 20.67 -3.50 -4.17
CA ASP A 36 21.49 -4.60 -4.68
C ASP A 36 21.12 -5.93 -4.03
N SER A 37 21.08 -5.97 -2.70
CA SER A 37 20.97 -7.21 -1.94
C SER A 37 19.55 -7.60 -1.54
N TYR A 38 18.60 -6.63 -1.52
CA TYR A 38 17.21 -6.81 -1.07
C TYR A 38 16.20 -6.14 -2.01
N PRO A 39 16.20 -6.43 -3.32
CA PRO A 39 15.36 -5.74 -4.31
C PRO A 39 13.86 -5.85 -4.00
N ASN A 40 13.41 -6.94 -3.37
CA ASN A 40 12.00 -7.21 -3.07
C ASN A 40 11.50 -6.47 -1.83
N SER A 41 12.39 -6.07 -0.92
CA SER A 41 12.07 -5.44 0.36
C SER A 41 12.76 -4.10 0.62
N LYS A 42 13.46 -3.57 -0.39
CA LYS A 42 14.26 -2.33 -0.33
C LYS A 42 13.50 -1.08 0.15
N SER A 43 12.18 -1.13 0.18
CA SER A 43 11.34 0.02 0.53
C SER A 43 11.40 0.39 2.01
N ASP A 44 11.70 -0.58 2.89
CA ASP A 44 11.87 -0.34 4.33
C ASP A 44 12.79 -1.38 4.96
N LEU A 45 13.54 -0.95 5.98
CA LEU A 45 14.52 -1.79 6.66
C LEU A 45 13.87 -3.00 7.36
N PHE A 46 12.71 -2.84 8.00
CA PHE A 46 12.02 -3.97 8.62
C PHE A 46 11.68 -5.09 7.62
N ALA A 47 11.38 -4.71 6.37
CA ALA A 47 11.05 -5.68 5.33
C ALA A 47 12.28 -6.47 4.86
N MET A 48 13.44 -5.82 4.80
CA MET A 48 14.73 -6.51 4.56
C MET A 48 15.03 -7.50 5.68
N PHE A 49 14.69 -7.18 6.93
CA PHE A 49 14.81 -8.10 8.04
C PHE A 49 13.87 -9.32 7.93
N ILE A 50 12.69 -9.18 7.32
CA ILE A 50 11.83 -10.35 7.03
C ILE A 50 12.57 -11.32 6.10
N GLU A 51 13.11 -10.85 4.97
CA GLU A 51 13.90 -11.70 4.05
C GLU A 51 15.10 -12.32 4.77
N ARG A 52 15.89 -11.50 5.46
CA ARG A 52 17.10 -11.97 6.12
C ARG A 52 16.81 -13.02 7.22
N ASN A 53 15.76 -12.83 8.00
CA ASN A 53 15.40 -13.77 9.06
C ASN A 53 14.87 -15.10 8.49
N LEU A 54 14.16 -15.07 7.37
CA LEU A 54 13.79 -16.29 6.64
C LEU A 54 15.01 -17.02 6.12
N ASP A 55 16.03 -16.30 5.64
CA ASP A 55 17.31 -16.89 5.26
C ASP A 55 18.11 -17.45 6.44
N LEU A 56 18.05 -16.82 7.61
CA LEU A 56 18.72 -17.31 8.83
C LEU A 56 18.03 -18.53 9.41
N ALA A 57 16.75 -18.74 9.16
CA ALA A 57 16.03 -19.91 9.62
C ALA A 57 16.43 -21.16 8.81
N ASN A 58 16.58 -22.30 9.51
CA ASN A 58 16.84 -23.56 8.85
C ASN A 58 15.56 -24.13 8.21
N LYS A 59 15.69 -25.23 7.49
CA LYS A 59 14.56 -25.92 6.88
C LYS A 59 13.58 -26.37 7.97
N ARG A 60 12.32 -25.96 7.91
CA ARG A 60 11.28 -26.13 8.93
C ARG A 60 11.51 -25.30 10.21
N GLY A 61 12.35 -24.28 10.14
CA GLY A 61 12.49 -23.30 11.21
C GLY A 61 11.31 -22.33 11.28
N SER A 62 11.28 -21.57 12.35
CA SER A 62 10.25 -20.54 12.57
C SER A 62 10.88 -19.17 12.71
N VAL A 63 10.23 -18.17 12.10
CA VAL A 63 10.58 -16.75 12.22
C VAL A 63 9.43 -16.03 12.90
N ALA A 64 9.69 -15.39 14.03
CA ALA A 64 8.73 -14.59 14.77
C ALA A 64 9.17 -13.11 14.76
N MET A 65 8.30 -12.23 14.33
CA MET A 65 8.63 -10.81 14.24
C MET A 65 7.45 -9.93 14.65
N ILE A 66 7.79 -8.71 15.08
CA ILE A 66 6.86 -7.59 15.13
C ILE A 66 7.38 -6.51 14.18
N THR A 67 6.54 -6.04 13.27
CA THR A 67 6.93 -5.07 12.24
C THR A 67 5.81 -4.08 11.96
N MET A 68 6.05 -3.07 11.12
CA MET A 68 4.95 -2.32 10.51
C MET A 68 4.09 -3.27 9.67
N GLN A 69 2.78 -3.02 9.64
CA GLN A 69 1.81 -3.82 8.88
C GLN A 69 1.83 -3.56 7.37
N SER A 70 2.51 -2.52 6.90
CA SER A 70 2.48 -2.05 5.51
C SER A 70 2.87 -3.12 4.48
N TRP A 71 3.76 -4.06 4.85
CA TRP A 71 4.13 -5.18 3.98
C TRP A 71 2.96 -6.11 3.62
N MET A 72 1.91 -6.13 4.46
CA MET A 72 0.74 -6.96 4.21
C MET A 72 -0.05 -6.52 2.97
N PHE A 73 0.02 -5.24 2.57
CA PHE A 73 -0.92 -4.66 1.60
C PHE A 73 -0.27 -3.81 0.51
N LEU A 74 0.79 -3.04 0.81
CA LEU A 74 1.34 -2.11 -0.15
C LEU A 74 1.95 -2.82 -1.36
N SER A 75 1.78 -2.22 -2.54
CA SER A 75 2.33 -2.74 -3.81
C SER A 75 3.87 -2.77 -3.81
N SER A 76 4.51 -1.85 -3.08
CA SER A 76 5.98 -1.84 -2.92
C SER A 76 6.56 -3.10 -2.26
N PHE A 77 5.72 -3.91 -1.60
CA PHE A 77 6.09 -5.19 -0.98
C PHE A 77 5.44 -6.41 -1.64
N GLU A 78 4.86 -6.26 -2.82
CA GLU A 78 4.22 -7.37 -3.55
C GLU A 78 5.20 -8.50 -3.84
N SER A 79 6.41 -8.18 -4.33
CA SER A 79 7.45 -9.17 -4.61
C SER A 79 7.88 -9.92 -3.35
N LEU A 80 8.03 -9.22 -2.21
CA LEU A 80 8.32 -9.83 -0.91
C LEU A 80 7.22 -10.83 -0.51
N ARG A 81 5.94 -10.41 -0.59
CA ARG A 81 4.81 -11.30 -0.28
C ARG A 81 4.77 -12.52 -1.18
N THR A 82 4.93 -12.31 -2.47
CA THR A 82 4.92 -13.38 -3.46
C THR A 82 5.99 -14.42 -3.15
N GLU A 83 7.21 -14.00 -2.91
CA GLU A 83 8.31 -14.91 -2.60
C GLU A 83 8.10 -15.62 -1.25
N MET A 84 7.72 -14.89 -0.22
CA MET A 84 7.44 -15.42 1.10
C MET A 84 6.33 -16.49 1.06
N LEU A 85 5.20 -16.21 0.40
CA LEU A 85 4.08 -17.14 0.26
C LEU A 85 4.38 -18.34 -0.63
N HIS A 86 5.41 -18.25 -1.47
CA HIS A 86 5.90 -19.39 -2.25
C HIS A 86 6.74 -20.38 -1.45
N LYS A 87 7.48 -19.90 -0.47
CA LYS A 87 8.49 -20.70 0.26
C LYS A 87 8.07 -21.07 1.68
N SER A 88 7.07 -20.39 2.24
CA SER A 88 6.75 -20.46 3.67
C SER A 88 5.23 -20.42 3.92
N SER A 89 4.84 -20.68 5.17
CA SER A 89 3.45 -20.56 5.63
C SER A 89 3.39 -19.65 6.85
N ILE A 90 2.38 -18.76 6.90
CA ILE A 90 2.11 -17.94 8.09
C ILE A 90 1.38 -18.83 9.10
N VAL A 91 2.00 -19.03 10.26
CA VAL A 91 1.46 -19.89 11.32
C VAL A 91 0.42 -19.15 12.15
N SER A 92 0.77 -17.94 12.56
CA SER A 92 -0.11 -17.09 13.36
C SER A 92 0.21 -15.62 13.13
N MET A 93 -0.77 -14.75 13.35
CA MET A 93 -0.61 -13.32 13.26
C MET A 93 -1.54 -12.62 14.25
N ALA A 94 -1.00 -11.62 14.96
CA ALA A 94 -1.75 -10.64 15.71
C ALA A 94 -1.64 -9.29 14.97
N HIS A 95 -2.72 -8.88 14.31
CA HIS A 95 -2.78 -7.61 13.60
C HIS A 95 -3.17 -6.51 14.59
N LEU A 96 -2.15 -5.82 15.08
CA LEU A 96 -2.27 -4.84 16.16
C LEU A 96 -2.79 -3.49 15.68
N GLY A 97 -2.45 -3.08 14.45
CA GLY A 97 -2.80 -1.77 13.93
C GLY A 97 -2.05 -0.64 14.63
N ALA A 98 -2.65 0.56 14.62
CA ALA A 98 -2.12 1.73 15.32
C ALA A 98 -2.21 1.58 16.85
N ARG A 99 -1.43 2.38 17.59
CA ARG A 99 -1.45 2.43 19.07
C ARG A 99 -1.17 1.08 19.75
N ALA A 100 -0.30 0.27 19.16
CA ALA A 100 0.17 -0.97 19.76
C ALA A 100 1.26 -0.74 20.81
N PHE A 101 1.86 0.45 20.82
CA PHE A 101 2.89 0.88 21.76
C PHE A 101 2.53 2.27 22.27
N ASP A 102 2.24 2.39 23.56
CA ASP A 102 1.89 3.69 24.19
C ASP A 102 3.09 4.65 24.22
N SER A 103 4.32 4.14 24.12
CA SER A 103 5.55 4.93 24.04
C SER A 103 5.78 5.62 22.70
N ILE A 104 5.08 5.19 21.64
CA ILE A 104 5.16 5.80 20.30
C ILE A 104 3.95 6.69 20.12
N GLY A 105 4.12 8.00 20.27
CA GLY A 105 3.03 8.97 20.17
C GLY A 105 2.34 8.95 18.80
N GLY A 106 1.01 8.97 18.81
CA GLY A 106 0.18 9.13 17.61
C GLY A 106 -0.17 7.86 16.84
N GLU A 107 -0.89 8.04 15.73
CA GLU A 107 -1.33 6.96 14.82
C GLU A 107 -0.28 6.59 13.75
N VAL A 108 0.95 7.08 13.90
CA VAL A 108 1.99 7.05 12.86
C VAL A 108 2.48 5.63 12.56
N VAL A 109 2.47 4.73 13.54
CA VAL A 109 3.00 3.37 13.39
C VAL A 109 1.89 2.35 13.62
N SER A 110 1.52 1.67 12.54
CA SER A 110 0.60 0.53 12.61
C SER A 110 1.38 -0.78 12.46
N THR A 111 1.21 -1.69 13.42
CA THR A 111 2.05 -2.89 13.55
C THR A 111 1.30 -4.20 13.43
N THR A 112 2.05 -5.25 13.16
CA THR A 112 1.61 -6.65 13.21
C THR A 112 2.70 -7.53 13.80
N ALA A 113 2.32 -8.46 14.67
CA ALA A 113 3.18 -9.52 15.15
C ALA A 113 2.81 -10.84 14.47
N PHE A 114 3.79 -11.60 14.01
CA PHE A 114 3.52 -12.81 13.24
C PHE A 114 4.58 -13.89 13.44
N VAL A 115 4.18 -15.13 13.18
CA VAL A 115 5.06 -16.29 13.11
C VAL A 115 4.93 -16.93 11.74
N ILE A 116 6.05 -17.14 11.07
CA ILE A 116 6.17 -17.80 9.78
C ILE A 116 7.02 -19.06 9.93
N THR A 117 6.62 -20.17 9.34
CA THR A 117 7.49 -21.34 9.18
C THR A 117 8.10 -21.35 7.79
N THR A 118 9.38 -21.73 7.68
CA THR A 118 10.10 -21.90 6.40
C THR A 118 9.67 -23.15 5.61
N SER A 119 8.69 -23.89 6.12
CA SER A 119 8.05 -25.01 5.42
C SER A 119 6.71 -24.54 4.84
N ARG A 120 6.56 -24.70 3.53
CA ARG A 120 5.28 -24.42 2.86
C ARG A 120 4.38 -25.65 2.97
N ASP A 121 3.17 -25.43 3.49
CA ASP A 121 2.06 -26.37 3.40
C ASP A 121 0.83 -25.64 2.84
N THR A 122 0.37 -26.04 1.66
CA THR A 122 -0.74 -25.40 0.96
C THR A 122 -2.09 -25.63 1.62
N LYS A 123 -2.22 -26.66 2.44
CA LYS A 123 -3.44 -27.01 3.16
C LYS A 123 -3.47 -26.42 4.59
N PHE A 124 -2.31 -25.99 5.09
CA PHE A 124 -2.23 -25.39 6.41
C PHE A 124 -2.94 -24.05 6.46
N LYS A 125 -3.84 -23.90 7.43
CA LYS A 125 -4.51 -22.64 7.71
C LYS A 125 -3.91 -22.02 8.98
N GLY A 126 -3.24 -20.89 8.82
CA GLY A 126 -2.76 -20.07 9.94
C GLY A 126 -3.90 -19.39 10.67
N SER A 127 -3.62 -18.98 11.90
CA SER A 127 -4.56 -18.28 12.78
C SER A 127 -4.26 -16.79 12.84
N PHE A 128 -5.26 -15.94 12.55
CA PHE A 128 -5.12 -14.50 12.46
C PHE A 128 -6.06 -13.81 13.44
N LEU A 129 -5.51 -13.04 14.37
CA LEU A 129 -6.26 -12.23 15.32
C LEU A 129 -6.28 -10.78 14.88
N ARG A 130 -7.46 -10.18 14.78
CA ARG A 130 -7.62 -8.76 14.47
C ARG A 130 -7.82 -7.97 15.76
N LEU A 131 -6.84 -7.15 16.10
CA LEU A 131 -6.81 -6.32 17.31
C LEU A 131 -6.74 -4.82 16.97
N THR A 132 -7.08 -4.47 15.73
CA THR A 132 -6.98 -3.10 15.22
C THR A 132 -7.91 -2.11 15.90
N ASP A 133 -9.03 -2.58 16.45
CA ASP A 133 -10.07 -1.74 17.04
C ASP A 133 -9.73 -1.27 18.47
N GLY A 134 -8.73 -1.91 19.13
CA GLY A 134 -8.23 -1.49 20.44
C GLY A 134 -7.51 -0.14 20.36
N ARG A 135 -7.85 0.77 21.27
CA ARG A 135 -7.39 2.17 21.28
C ARG A 135 -6.12 2.42 22.10
N SER A 136 -5.65 1.42 22.83
CA SER A 136 -4.43 1.45 23.64
C SER A 136 -3.76 0.08 23.70
N GLU A 137 -2.50 0.04 24.14
CA GLU A 137 -1.76 -1.21 24.37
C GLU A 137 -2.51 -2.11 25.38
N ALA A 138 -2.98 -1.56 26.49
CA ALA A 138 -3.72 -2.28 27.53
C ALA A 138 -5.02 -2.88 26.99
N GLU A 139 -5.77 -2.16 26.15
CA GLU A 139 -7.01 -2.67 25.56
C GLU A 139 -6.74 -3.82 24.59
N LYS A 140 -5.68 -3.73 23.78
CA LYS A 140 -5.26 -4.80 22.86
C LYS A 140 -4.80 -6.03 23.62
N ASP A 141 -4.05 -5.86 24.71
CA ASP A 141 -3.62 -6.95 25.59
C ASP A 141 -4.84 -7.64 26.23
N THR A 142 -5.80 -6.88 26.72
CA THR A 142 -7.05 -7.41 27.27
C THR A 142 -7.82 -8.21 26.20
N ASN A 143 -8.00 -7.62 24.99
CA ASN A 143 -8.72 -8.27 23.89
C ASN A 143 -8.03 -9.57 23.47
N LEU A 144 -6.70 -9.61 23.49
CA LEU A 144 -5.93 -10.81 23.19
C LEU A 144 -6.11 -11.88 24.27
N LYS A 145 -5.98 -11.54 25.55
CA LYS A 145 -6.09 -12.46 26.70
C LYS A 145 -7.50 -13.03 26.84
N GLU A 146 -8.49 -12.18 26.72
CA GLU A 146 -9.91 -12.57 26.86
C GLU A 146 -10.47 -13.25 25.59
N ARG A 147 -9.68 -13.36 24.53
CA ARG A 147 -10.09 -13.93 23.23
C ARG A 147 -11.41 -13.34 22.72
N ARG A 148 -11.59 -12.02 22.86
CA ARG A 148 -12.82 -11.32 22.48
C ARG A 148 -13.15 -11.40 21.00
N SER A 149 -12.20 -11.77 20.15
CA SER A 149 -12.43 -12.03 18.73
C SER A 149 -12.04 -13.46 18.38
N ASN A 150 -12.91 -14.14 17.63
CA ASN A 150 -12.56 -15.42 17.05
C ASN A 150 -11.45 -15.21 15.99
N PRO A 151 -10.45 -16.10 15.96
CA PRO A 151 -9.41 -16.00 14.95
C PRO A 151 -9.98 -16.29 13.56
N PHE A 152 -9.51 -15.54 12.57
CA PHE A 152 -9.68 -15.89 11.18
C PHE A 152 -8.72 -17.01 10.82
N LEU A 153 -9.17 -17.94 9.98
CA LEU A 153 -8.34 -19.02 9.46
C LEU A 153 -8.15 -18.81 7.96
N ALA A 154 -6.90 -18.71 7.52
CA ALA A 154 -6.57 -18.56 6.11
C ALA A 154 -5.29 -19.32 5.76
N SER A 155 -5.25 -19.86 4.56
CA SER A 155 -4.07 -20.52 4.00
C SER A 155 -3.25 -19.56 3.13
N THR A 156 -2.03 -19.94 2.81
CA THR A 156 -1.18 -19.25 1.84
C THR A 156 -1.87 -19.12 0.47
N GLU A 157 -2.63 -20.13 0.06
CA GLU A 157 -3.34 -20.14 -1.22
C GLU A 157 -4.52 -19.16 -1.24
N ASP A 158 -5.12 -18.87 -0.08
CA ASP A 158 -6.20 -17.91 0.01
C ASP A 158 -5.74 -16.47 -0.29
N PHE A 159 -4.51 -16.12 0.08
CA PHE A 159 -3.93 -14.81 -0.22
C PHE A 159 -3.58 -14.65 -1.70
N LYS A 160 -3.22 -15.73 -2.37
CA LYS A 160 -2.86 -15.73 -3.80
C LYS A 160 -4.05 -15.53 -4.73
N LYS A 161 -5.28 -15.74 -4.25
CA LYS A 161 -6.50 -15.49 -5.03
C LYS A 161 -6.71 -14.03 -5.37
N ILE A 162 -6.17 -13.12 -4.55
CA ILE A 162 -6.32 -11.66 -4.74
C ILE A 162 -5.06 -11.12 -5.42
N PRO A 163 -5.16 -10.34 -6.51
CA PRO A 163 -4.02 -9.72 -7.17
C PRO A 163 -3.13 -8.93 -6.19
N GLY A 164 -1.81 -9.08 -6.31
CA GLY A 164 -0.85 -8.49 -5.39
C GLY A 164 -0.66 -9.25 -4.08
N ASN A 165 -1.33 -10.40 -3.93
CA ASN A 165 -1.20 -11.32 -2.78
C ASN A 165 -1.31 -10.62 -1.39
N PRO A 166 -2.28 -9.72 -1.15
CA PRO A 166 -2.41 -9.05 0.13
C PRO A 166 -2.74 -10.07 1.23
N ILE A 167 -2.20 -9.86 2.43
CA ILE A 167 -2.51 -10.71 3.59
C ILE A 167 -3.87 -10.31 4.17
N ALA A 168 -4.90 -10.38 3.34
CA ALA A 168 -6.26 -9.98 3.65
C ALA A 168 -7.06 -11.15 4.26
N TYR A 169 -6.63 -11.62 5.41
CA TYR A 169 -7.16 -12.81 6.10
C TYR A 169 -8.65 -12.69 6.49
N TRP A 170 -9.16 -11.46 6.64
CA TRP A 170 -10.57 -11.19 7.01
C TRP A 170 -11.54 -11.24 5.83
N VAL A 171 -11.05 -11.33 4.61
CA VAL A 171 -11.88 -11.41 3.40
C VAL A 171 -12.54 -12.78 3.32
N SER A 172 -13.84 -12.82 3.06
CA SER A 172 -14.59 -14.08 2.93
C SER A 172 -14.16 -14.88 1.69
N ASP A 173 -14.39 -16.19 1.72
CA ASP A 173 -14.09 -17.06 0.57
C ASP A 173 -14.91 -16.67 -0.66
N THR A 174 -16.15 -16.19 -0.47
CA THR A 174 -16.99 -15.69 -1.57
C THR A 174 -16.32 -14.54 -2.29
N VAL A 175 -15.82 -13.54 -1.55
CA VAL A 175 -15.11 -12.39 -2.14
C VAL A 175 -13.79 -12.81 -2.78
N ARG A 176 -13.00 -13.68 -2.13
CA ARG A 176 -11.75 -14.21 -2.74
C ARG A 176 -12.02 -14.93 -4.04
N ASN A 177 -13.06 -15.75 -4.10
CA ASN A 177 -13.43 -16.51 -5.29
C ASN A 177 -13.93 -15.60 -6.43
N THR A 178 -14.47 -14.42 -6.13
CA THR A 178 -14.81 -13.44 -7.17
C THR A 178 -13.59 -13.04 -7.98
N PHE A 179 -12.43 -12.84 -7.34
CA PHE A 179 -11.19 -12.50 -8.04
C PHE A 179 -10.67 -13.63 -8.98
N THR A 180 -11.06 -14.87 -8.74
CA THR A 180 -10.64 -16.01 -9.58
C THR A 180 -11.60 -16.33 -10.71
N HIS A 181 -12.86 -15.90 -10.62
CA HIS A 181 -13.91 -16.31 -11.58
C HIS A 181 -14.53 -15.14 -12.34
N ALA A 182 -14.53 -13.93 -11.77
CA ALA A 182 -15.08 -12.77 -12.46
C ALA A 182 -14.06 -12.17 -13.44
N PRO A 183 -14.52 -11.61 -14.57
CA PRO A 183 -13.65 -10.88 -15.48
C PRO A 183 -13.04 -9.67 -14.78
N GLN A 184 -11.80 -9.35 -15.12
CA GLN A 184 -11.15 -8.17 -14.58
C GLN A 184 -11.79 -6.90 -15.16
N PHE A 185 -11.99 -5.88 -14.34
CA PHE A 185 -12.56 -4.61 -14.82
C PHE A 185 -11.77 -4.02 -16.01
N GLY A 186 -10.44 -4.23 -16.03
CA GLY A 186 -9.59 -3.79 -17.12
C GLY A 186 -9.87 -4.46 -18.49
N GLU A 187 -10.55 -5.62 -18.50
CA GLU A 187 -11.00 -6.30 -19.73
C GLU A 187 -12.28 -5.63 -20.28
N ILE A 188 -13.10 -5.04 -19.41
CA ILE A 188 -14.37 -4.41 -19.75
C ILE A 188 -14.18 -2.91 -20.03
N ALA A 189 -13.37 -2.23 -19.24
CA ALA A 189 -13.14 -0.81 -19.30
C ALA A 189 -11.69 -0.46 -19.00
N LYS A 190 -11.17 0.59 -19.63
CA LYS A 190 -9.83 1.11 -19.35
C LYS A 190 -9.93 2.25 -18.34
N PRO A 191 -9.65 2.03 -17.05
CA PRO A 191 -9.62 3.11 -16.08
C PRO A 191 -8.54 4.13 -16.47
N ARG A 192 -8.91 5.39 -16.45
CA ARG A 192 -7.99 6.51 -16.75
C ARG A 192 -8.06 7.50 -15.60
N GLN A 193 -6.93 8.00 -15.20
CA GLN A 193 -6.88 9.20 -14.39
C GLN A 193 -7.43 10.36 -15.23
N GLY A 194 -8.26 11.20 -14.65
CA GLY A 194 -8.68 12.45 -15.29
C GLY A 194 -7.49 13.40 -15.48
N LEU A 195 -7.78 14.59 -15.96
CA LEU A 195 -6.76 15.62 -16.15
C LEU A 195 -6.07 15.95 -14.82
N ALA A 196 -4.74 15.80 -14.80
CA ALA A 196 -3.87 16.28 -13.73
C ALA A 196 -3.14 17.53 -14.23
N THR A 197 -3.29 18.64 -13.53
CA THR A 197 -2.68 19.93 -13.93
C THR A 197 -1.21 20.04 -13.54
N GLY A 198 -0.71 19.19 -12.61
CA GLY A 198 0.60 19.33 -11.99
C GLY A 198 0.64 20.44 -10.94
N CYS A 199 0.02 21.61 -11.22
CA CYS A 199 -0.08 22.72 -10.28
C CYS A 199 -1.42 23.44 -10.44
N ASN A 200 -2.32 23.26 -9.49
CA ASN A 200 -3.64 23.87 -9.53
C ASN A 200 -3.60 25.40 -9.47
N ASP A 201 -2.68 25.97 -8.70
CA ASP A 201 -2.57 27.42 -8.50
C ASP A 201 -2.19 28.16 -9.79
N ILE A 202 -1.53 27.48 -10.70
CA ILE A 202 -1.16 28.03 -12.01
C ILE A 202 -2.28 27.84 -13.01
N PHE A 203 -2.88 26.62 -13.06
CA PHE A 203 -3.72 26.20 -14.19
C PHE A 203 -5.21 26.18 -13.90
N LEU A 204 -5.65 26.37 -12.65
CA LEU A 204 -7.07 26.45 -12.32
C LEU A 204 -7.44 27.85 -11.82
N ARG A 205 -8.67 28.24 -12.12
CA ARG A 205 -9.33 29.42 -11.54
C ARG A 205 -10.75 29.05 -11.19
N ALA A 206 -11.33 29.73 -10.23
CA ALA A 206 -12.76 29.71 -10.07
C ALA A 206 -13.39 30.41 -11.28
N TRP A 207 -14.54 29.90 -11.77
CA TRP A 207 -15.14 30.41 -12.98
C TRP A 207 -15.42 31.93 -12.96
N HIS A 208 -15.66 32.50 -11.78
CA HIS A 208 -15.94 33.93 -11.57
C HIS A 208 -14.67 34.80 -11.50
N GLU A 209 -13.46 34.20 -11.47
CA GLU A 209 -12.19 34.92 -11.51
C GLU A 209 -11.74 35.25 -12.94
N VAL A 210 -12.42 34.73 -13.93
CA VAL A 210 -12.10 34.96 -15.35
C VAL A 210 -13.29 35.53 -16.11
N SER A 211 -13.02 36.18 -17.21
CA SER A 211 -14.10 36.73 -18.07
C SER A 211 -14.91 35.59 -18.68
N LEU A 212 -16.25 35.65 -18.59
CA LEU A 212 -17.14 34.68 -19.24
C LEU A 212 -16.93 34.59 -20.77
N LYS A 213 -16.42 35.66 -21.38
CA LYS A 213 -16.11 35.67 -22.82
C LYS A 213 -14.90 34.81 -23.19
N GLU A 214 -14.07 34.48 -22.21
CA GLU A 214 -12.88 33.67 -22.39
C GLU A 214 -13.10 32.21 -21.97
N ILE A 215 -14.32 31.85 -21.56
CA ILE A 215 -14.68 30.49 -21.16
C ILE A 215 -15.41 29.79 -22.31
N GLY A 216 -14.86 28.66 -22.76
CA GLY A 216 -15.50 27.77 -23.74
C GLY A 216 -16.57 26.93 -23.08
N LEU A 217 -17.84 27.28 -23.26
CA LEU A 217 -18.99 26.58 -22.71
C LEU A 217 -19.76 25.86 -23.82
N GLY A 218 -20.35 24.71 -23.49
CA GLY A 218 -21.25 23.97 -24.36
C GLY A 218 -20.58 23.29 -25.55
N LEU A 219 -19.27 23.09 -25.51
CA LEU A 219 -18.51 22.43 -26.58
C LEU A 219 -18.62 20.91 -26.46
N ALA A 220 -18.80 20.24 -27.60
CA ALA A 220 -19.04 18.81 -27.64
C ALA A 220 -17.75 17.97 -27.80
N SER A 221 -16.66 18.58 -28.23
CA SER A 221 -15.40 17.89 -28.51
C SER A 221 -14.16 18.73 -28.21
N ARG A 222 -13.02 18.05 -28.14
CA ARG A 222 -11.70 18.67 -28.00
C ARG A 222 -11.31 19.46 -29.24
N ASP A 223 -11.69 19.00 -30.42
CA ASP A 223 -11.38 19.67 -31.70
C ASP A 223 -12.15 20.98 -31.77
N GLU A 224 -13.43 20.96 -31.40
CA GLU A 224 -14.24 22.17 -31.30
C GLU A 224 -13.65 23.18 -30.29
N ALA A 225 -13.16 22.68 -29.15
CA ALA A 225 -12.49 23.52 -28.15
C ALA A 225 -11.23 24.19 -28.73
N ALA A 226 -10.41 23.46 -29.47
CA ALA A 226 -9.21 23.99 -30.11
C ALA A 226 -9.50 25.08 -31.16
N GLU A 227 -10.60 24.93 -31.91
CA GLU A 227 -11.01 25.91 -32.93
C GLU A 227 -11.48 27.25 -32.34
N THR A 228 -11.91 27.27 -31.08
CA THR A 228 -12.38 28.51 -30.43
C THR A 228 -11.27 29.52 -30.16
N GLY A 229 -10.02 29.05 -29.98
CA GLY A 229 -8.90 29.87 -29.52
C GLY A 229 -9.07 30.41 -28.09
N LEU A 230 -10.05 29.90 -27.32
CA LEU A 230 -10.30 30.30 -25.94
C LEU A 230 -9.32 29.65 -25.00
N LYS A 231 -9.12 30.30 -23.84
CA LYS A 231 -8.15 29.85 -22.85
C LYS A 231 -8.75 28.93 -21.77
N TRP A 232 -9.93 29.25 -21.28
CA TRP A 232 -10.51 28.64 -20.11
C TRP A 232 -11.64 27.71 -20.50
N PHE A 233 -11.65 26.53 -19.90
CA PHE A 233 -12.67 25.50 -20.11
C PHE A 233 -13.16 24.93 -18.82
N PRO A 234 -14.44 24.53 -18.68
CA PRO A 234 -14.98 23.92 -17.48
C PRO A 234 -14.17 22.71 -17.00
N TYR A 235 -13.89 22.65 -15.72
CA TYR A 235 -13.10 21.58 -15.11
C TYR A 235 -13.84 20.96 -13.93
N ASN A 236 -14.16 19.68 -14.04
CA ASN A 236 -14.77 18.91 -12.94
C ASN A 236 -13.69 18.52 -11.94
N LYS A 237 -13.48 19.35 -10.93
CA LYS A 237 -12.60 19.03 -9.82
C LYS A 237 -13.37 18.25 -8.76
N GLY A 238 -12.78 17.14 -8.24
CA GLY A 238 -13.33 16.47 -7.06
C GLY A 238 -13.47 17.44 -5.89
N GLY A 239 -14.54 17.32 -5.13
CA GLY A 239 -14.86 18.21 -4.01
C GLY A 239 -15.76 17.51 -2.99
N GLU A 240 -16.44 18.30 -2.16
CA GLU A 240 -17.41 17.80 -1.18
C GLU A 240 -18.54 17.01 -1.88
N TRP A 241 -19.11 16.06 -1.13
CA TRP A 241 -20.18 15.23 -1.66
C TRP A 241 -21.39 16.06 -2.09
N SER A 242 -21.81 15.90 -3.35
CA SER A 242 -23.02 16.50 -3.91
C SER A 242 -23.94 15.42 -4.42
N LYS A 243 -25.21 15.45 -4.01
CA LYS A 243 -26.16 14.36 -4.31
C LYS A 243 -26.46 14.21 -5.81
N TRP A 244 -26.71 15.32 -6.51
CA TRP A 244 -27.18 15.29 -7.89
C TRP A 244 -26.33 16.15 -8.83
N TYR A 245 -25.83 17.30 -8.35
CA TYR A 245 -25.11 18.29 -9.13
C TYR A 245 -24.14 19.05 -8.24
N GLY A 246 -22.94 19.36 -8.76
CA GLY A 246 -21.94 20.13 -8.00
C GLY A 246 -20.54 19.98 -8.61
N ASN A 247 -19.56 20.58 -7.92
CA ASN A 247 -18.14 20.56 -8.31
C ASN A 247 -17.85 21.17 -9.70
N CYS A 248 -18.67 22.15 -10.12
CA CYS A 248 -18.55 22.87 -11.38
C CYS A 248 -17.94 24.28 -11.18
N ASP A 249 -17.17 24.46 -10.09
CA ASP A 249 -16.69 25.77 -9.63
C ASP A 249 -15.43 26.24 -10.37
N TYR A 250 -14.77 25.35 -11.13
CA TYR A 250 -13.47 25.62 -11.69
C TYR A 250 -13.46 25.61 -13.22
N VAL A 251 -12.54 26.41 -13.76
CA VAL A 251 -12.11 26.38 -15.15
C VAL A 251 -10.61 26.09 -15.21
N VAL A 252 -10.17 25.39 -16.25
CA VAL A 252 -8.77 25.02 -16.48
C VAL A 252 -8.21 25.80 -17.67
N ASP A 253 -6.95 26.21 -17.56
CA ASP A 253 -6.17 26.76 -18.67
C ASP A 253 -5.85 25.64 -19.67
N TRP A 254 -6.65 25.58 -20.73
CA TRP A 254 -6.51 24.62 -21.82
C TRP A 254 -6.16 25.28 -23.15
N GLU A 255 -5.61 26.49 -23.11
CA GLU A 255 -5.12 27.22 -24.29
C GLU A 255 -4.16 26.31 -25.10
N ASP A 256 -4.26 26.40 -26.44
CA ASP A 256 -3.47 25.58 -27.36
C ASP A 256 -3.47 24.08 -27.01
N ASP A 257 -4.67 23.54 -26.72
CA ASP A 257 -4.85 22.14 -26.38
C ASP A 257 -4.09 21.72 -25.12
N GLY A 258 -3.94 22.63 -24.15
CA GLY A 258 -3.31 22.37 -22.87
C GLY A 258 -1.80 22.17 -22.93
N ILE A 259 -1.12 22.76 -23.92
CA ILE A 259 0.34 22.62 -24.12
C ILE A 259 1.12 23.06 -22.88
N ARG A 260 0.63 24.07 -22.14
CA ARG A 260 1.28 24.55 -20.93
C ARG A 260 1.25 23.49 -19.80
N ILE A 261 0.12 22.81 -19.62
CA ILE A 261 -0.01 21.72 -18.63
C ILE A 261 0.86 20.53 -19.03
N ARG A 262 0.85 20.13 -20.30
CA ARG A 262 1.65 18.99 -20.80
C ARG A 262 3.16 19.19 -20.63
N ASN A 263 3.64 20.42 -20.74
CA ASN A 263 5.05 20.77 -20.65
C ASN A 263 5.44 21.24 -19.24
N PHE A 264 4.49 21.32 -18.30
CA PHE A 264 4.79 21.75 -16.94
C PHE A 264 5.63 20.72 -16.21
N LYS A 265 6.72 21.19 -15.64
CA LYS A 265 7.58 20.44 -14.72
C LYS A 265 7.64 21.21 -13.43
N ASP A 266 7.40 20.54 -12.31
CA ASP A 266 7.62 21.12 -11.00
C ASP A 266 9.13 21.13 -10.67
N GLU A 267 9.48 21.73 -9.53
CA GLU A 267 10.88 21.82 -9.07
C GLU A 267 11.55 20.46 -8.81
N ASN A 268 10.81 19.37 -8.88
CA ASN A 268 11.29 18.01 -8.68
C ASN A 268 11.42 17.19 -9.98
N GLY A 269 11.11 17.77 -11.15
CA GLY A 269 11.34 17.24 -12.49
C GLY A 269 10.14 16.59 -13.14
#